data_595452750b29135ff32621c4d520245d
#
_entry.id   595452750b29135ff32621c4d520245d
#
_cell.length_a   1.000
_cell.length_b   1.000
_cell.length_c   1.000
_cell.angle_alpha   90.00
_cell.angle_beta   90.00
_cell.angle_gamma   90.00
#
_symmetry.space_group_name_H-M   'P 1'
#
loop_
_entity.id
_entity.type
_entity.pdbx_description
1 polymer ?
#
loop_
_entity_poly.entity_id
_entity_poly.type
_entity_poly.pdbx_seq_one_letter_code
_entity_poly.pdbx_strand_id
1 'polypeptide(L)'
;MGRPRKNKKDNVLPPRVRSNGYSYVWKPEGSTRSIGLGRVRKTSVAKVWQNYELEKAKLHNIMTVAKLWHMFMDSPAFTELAPEPKKDYRQHQKALLMVFGKVLADNVKTEQVRIFMDKRGLESKTRANHELASLSRVYGWGYERGYVKNNPCKGVRKFSLKARTVYITDEQYAAIYAEAIPQLRIAMEISYLCAARLGDVLELKWQDIMDKGIYIEQNKTGTKQIKEWSPRLRTAIQLARNVSSCTCEYVINTTKGGKVIAKTLNNWWNQAKRAAEQKVGVPFGCNFHDIKAKGISDYEGSSRDKQIFSGHKTENQVLIYDRKTKITPTLDLPLVVSK
;
A
#
# COMPACT_ATOMS: atom_id res chain seq x y z
N MET A 1 1.31 -39.21 15.68
CA MET A 1 1.31 -39.84 17.03
C MET A 1 2.57 -39.45 17.78
N GLY A 2 2.47 -38.95 19.04
CA GLY A 2 3.65 -38.58 19.83
C GLY A 2 4.44 -39.78 20.30
N ARG A 3 5.75 -39.61 20.49
CA ARG A 3 6.69 -40.65 20.98
C ARG A 3 6.20 -41.22 22.32
N PRO A 4 6.12 -42.56 22.54
CA PRO A 4 5.66 -43.15 23.76
C PRO A 4 6.50 -42.69 24.98
N ARG A 5 5.85 -42.55 26.13
CA ARG A 5 6.52 -42.07 27.36
C ARG A 5 7.48 -43.15 27.90
N LYS A 6 8.68 -42.74 28.33
CA LYS A 6 9.67 -43.64 28.91
C LYS A 6 9.17 -44.28 30.25
N ASN A 7 8.36 -43.56 31.00
CA ASN A 7 7.81 -44.06 32.28
C ASN A 7 6.30 -44.30 32.12
N LYS A 8 5.87 -45.57 32.19
CA LYS A 8 4.47 -45.98 32.10
C LYS A 8 3.57 -45.33 33.16
N LYS A 9 4.12 -45.01 34.37
CA LYS A 9 3.40 -44.31 35.44
C LYS A 9 2.97 -42.88 35.02
N ASP A 10 3.62 -42.28 34.07
CA ASP A 10 3.26 -40.93 33.58
C ASP A 10 2.11 -40.94 32.54
N ASN A 11 1.61 -42.12 32.14
CA ASN A 11 0.55 -42.20 31.14
C ASN A 11 -0.79 -41.59 31.61
N VAL A 12 -1.00 -41.45 32.91
CA VAL A 12 -2.18 -40.82 33.52
C VAL A 12 -2.07 -39.30 33.59
N LEU A 13 -0.90 -38.72 33.26
CA LEU A 13 -0.66 -37.27 33.30
C LEU A 13 -1.05 -36.60 31.96
N PRO A 14 -1.34 -35.27 31.96
CA PRO A 14 -1.62 -34.51 30.77
C PRO A 14 -0.49 -34.59 29.72
N PRO A 15 -0.78 -34.27 28.43
CA PRO A 15 0.21 -34.27 27.38
C PRO A 15 1.44 -33.39 27.73
N ARG A 16 2.66 -33.91 27.46
CA ARG A 16 3.96 -33.21 27.73
C ARG A 16 4.20 -32.88 29.23
N VAL A 17 3.40 -33.40 30.14
CA VAL A 17 3.68 -33.37 31.59
C VAL A 17 4.49 -34.61 31.98
N ARG A 18 5.52 -34.43 32.81
CA ARG A 18 6.35 -35.50 33.35
C ARG A 18 6.59 -35.29 34.84
N SER A 19 6.82 -36.33 35.54
CA SER A 19 7.37 -36.26 36.92
C SER A 19 8.89 -36.27 36.90
N ASN A 20 9.52 -35.38 37.67
CA ASN A 20 10.95 -35.40 37.93
C ASN A 20 11.30 -36.01 39.28
N GLY A 21 10.35 -36.76 39.91
CA GLY A 21 10.47 -37.33 41.23
C GLY A 21 10.04 -36.41 42.38
N TYR A 22 10.12 -35.10 42.21
CA TYR A 22 9.75 -34.08 43.21
C TYR A 22 8.48 -33.28 42.81
N SER A 23 8.37 -32.97 41.52
CA SER A 23 7.29 -32.14 40.98
C SER A 23 6.77 -32.66 39.64
N TYR A 24 5.52 -32.39 39.35
CA TYR A 24 4.94 -32.51 38.02
C TYR A 24 5.29 -31.26 37.23
N VAL A 25 5.87 -31.45 36.04
CA VAL A 25 6.42 -30.36 35.23
C VAL A 25 5.87 -30.49 33.80
N TRP A 26 5.29 -29.43 33.34
CA TRP A 26 4.81 -29.32 31.95
C TRP A 26 5.77 -28.49 31.09
N LYS A 27 6.12 -29.02 29.93
CA LYS A 27 6.89 -28.29 28.94
C LYS A 27 6.00 -28.01 27.72
N PRO A 28 5.46 -26.76 27.56
CA PRO A 28 4.67 -26.38 26.40
C PRO A 28 5.44 -26.55 25.09
N GLU A 29 4.73 -26.71 23.99
CA GLU A 29 5.33 -26.82 22.67
C GLU A 29 6.05 -25.52 22.29
N GLY A 30 7.27 -25.63 21.73
CA GLY A 30 8.09 -24.47 21.37
C GLY A 30 8.71 -23.70 22.57
N SER A 31 8.41 -24.10 23.83
CA SER A 31 8.96 -23.42 25.00
C SER A 31 10.27 -24.06 25.47
N THR A 32 11.24 -23.21 25.84
CA THR A 32 12.46 -23.63 26.53
C THR A 32 12.24 -23.80 28.04
N ARG A 33 11.20 -23.15 28.61
CA ARG A 33 10.88 -23.16 30.05
C ARG A 33 9.85 -24.22 30.36
N SER A 34 9.99 -24.80 31.55
CA SER A 34 9.03 -25.75 32.13
C SER A 34 8.18 -25.07 33.18
N ILE A 35 6.92 -25.44 33.31
CA ILE A 35 5.94 -24.91 34.25
C ILE A 35 5.68 -25.97 35.31
N GLY A 36 5.77 -25.65 36.59
CA GLY A 36 5.45 -26.54 37.69
C GLY A 36 3.94 -26.66 37.89
N LEU A 37 3.43 -27.89 37.94
CA LEU A 37 2.01 -28.18 38.14
C LEU A 37 1.67 -28.72 39.53
N GLY A 38 2.67 -28.86 40.41
CA GLY A 38 2.51 -29.33 41.79
C GLY A 38 3.57 -30.34 42.22
N ARG A 39 3.65 -30.61 43.53
CA ARG A 39 4.59 -31.57 44.12
C ARG A 39 4.05 -32.99 44.09
N VAL A 40 4.87 -33.96 43.67
CA VAL A 40 4.46 -35.37 43.45
C VAL A 40 3.77 -36.01 44.68
N ARG A 41 4.25 -35.72 45.89
CA ARG A 41 3.66 -36.30 47.11
C ARG A 41 2.51 -35.49 47.69
N LYS A 42 2.21 -34.28 47.16
CA LYS A 42 1.19 -33.37 47.72
C LYS A 42 0.04 -33.06 46.74
N THR A 43 0.18 -33.41 45.46
CA THR A 43 -0.77 -33.04 44.43
C THR A 43 -1.33 -34.30 43.77
N SER A 44 -2.65 -34.52 43.84
CA SER A 44 -3.33 -35.63 43.15
C SER A 44 -3.23 -35.46 41.61
N VAL A 45 -3.31 -36.55 40.89
CA VAL A 45 -3.33 -36.56 39.44
C VAL A 45 -4.46 -35.67 38.87
N ALA A 46 -5.65 -35.74 39.49
CA ALA A 46 -6.80 -34.87 39.12
C ALA A 46 -6.44 -33.37 39.26
N LYS A 47 -5.74 -33.01 40.35
CA LYS A 47 -5.29 -31.61 40.55
C LYS A 47 -4.17 -31.21 39.58
N VAL A 48 -3.34 -32.14 39.13
CA VAL A 48 -2.34 -31.90 38.08
C VAL A 48 -3.03 -31.60 36.77
N TRP A 49 -4.10 -32.32 36.41
CA TRP A 49 -4.92 -32.03 35.22
C TRP A 49 -5.56 -30.65 35.31
N GLN A 50 -6.15 -30.30 36.46
CA GLN A 50 -6.74 -28.99 36.68
C GLN A 50 -5.72 -27.85 36.54
N ASN A 51 -4.56 -27.99 37.14
CA ASN A 51 -3.48 -27.01 37.04
C ASN A 51 -2.93 -26.91 35.60
N TYR A 52 -2.86 -28.05 34.88
CA TYR A 52 -2.48 -28.08 33.46
C TYR A 52 -3.44 -27.29 32.59
N GLU A 53 -4.74 -27.51 32.76
CA GLU A 53 -5.74 -26.77 31.97
C GLU A 53 -5.74 -25.27 32.32
N LEU A 54 -5.55 -24.91 33.60
CA LEU A 54 -5.39 -23.50 34.00
C LEU A 54 -4.17 -22.84 33.38
N GLU A 55 -3.00 -23.49 33.42
CA GLU A 55 -1.78 -22.96 32.81
C GLU A 55 -1.86 -22.95 31.29
N LYS A 56 -2.49 -23.95 30.69
CA LYS A 56 -2.76 -23.99 29.25
C LYS A 56 -3.70 -22.85 28.82
N ALA A 57 -4.75 -22.58 29.58
CA ALA A 57 -5.65 -21.46 29.35
C ALA A 57 -4.93 -20.12 29.45
N LYS A 58 -4.03 -19.95 30.45
CA LYS A 58 -3.19 -18.75 30.56
C LYS A 58 -2.31 -18.56 29.31
N LEU A 59 -1.70 -19.64 28.80
CA LEU A 59 -0.88 -19.58 27.59
C LEU A 59 -1.73 -19.30 26.34
N HIS A 60 -2.95 -19.84 26.26
CA HIS A 60 -3.88 -19.51 25.18
C HIS A 60 -4.37 -18.06 25.24
N ASN A 61 -4.44 -17.47 26.44
CA ASN A 61 -4.83 -16.06 26.63
C ASN A 61 -3.68 -15.06 26.43
N ILE A 62 -2.44 -15.53 26.22
CA ILE A 62 -1.32 -14.65 25.94
C ILE A 62 -1.55 -13.96 24.59
N MET A 63 -1.77 -12.64 24.62
CA MET A 63 -1.89 -11.82 23.45
C MET A 63 -0.50 -11.37 22.98
N THR A 64 0.04 -12.05 21.97
CA THR A 64 1.25 -11.61 21.26
C THR A 64 0.88 -10.69 20.10
N VAL A 65 1.84 -9.91 19.60
CA VAL A 65 1.63 -9.08 18.39
C VAL A 65 1.23 -9.95 17.20
N ALA A 66 1.81 -11.13 17.03
CA ALA A 66 1.41 -12.05 15.96
C ALA A 66 -0.03 -12.50 16.09
N LYS A 67 -0.49 -12.88 17.29
CA LYS A 67 -1.87 -13.27 17.54
C LYS A 67 -2.83 -12.11 17.25
N LEU A 68 -2.52 -10.91 17.75
CA LEU A 68 -3.30 -9.70 17.50
C LEU A 68 -3.40 -9.40 15.99
N TRP A 69 -2.29 -9.53 15.25
CA TRP A 69 -2.26 -9.32 13.81
C TRP A 69 -3.14 -10.31 13.05
N HIS A 70 -3.05 -11.60 13.38
CA HIS A 70 -3.89 -12.63 12.73
C HIS A 70 -5.36 -12.41 13.02
N MET A 71 -5.73 -12.12 14.28
CA MET A 71 -7.12 -11.80 14.65
C MET A 71 -7.65 -10.58 13.89
N PHE A 72 -6.81 -9.56 13.66
CA PHE A 72 -7.18 -8.43 12.81
C PHE A 72 -7.42 -8.87 11.36
N MET A 73 -6.55 -9.72 10.80
CA MET A 73 -6.68 -10.20 9.42
C MET A 73 -7.92 -11.10 9.20
N ASP A 74 -8.41 -11.74 10.25
CA ASP A 74 -9.64 -12.56 10.22
C ASP A 74 -10.90 -11.74 10.50
N SER A 75 -10.76 -10.45 10.84
CA SER A 75 -11.88 -9.57 11.18
C SER A 75 -12.53 -8.91 9.97
N PRO A 76 -13.81 -8.48 10.07
CA PRO A 76 -14.47 -7.66 9.06
C PRO A 76 -13.67 -6.40 8.71
N ALA A 77 -13.00 -5.76 9.68
CA ALA A 77 -12.16 -4.58 9.47
C ALA A 77 -11.03 -4.79 8.45
N PHE A 78 -10.59 -6.02 8.23
CA PHE A 78 -9.63 -6.38 7.20
C PHE A 78 -10.30 -7.02 5.98
N THR A 79 -11.27 -7.92 6.17
CA THR A 79 -11.88 -8.67 5.06
C THR A 79 -12.70 -7.79 4.11
N GLU A 80 -13.16 -6.63 4.57
CA GLU A 80 -13.85 -5.61 3.77
C GLU A 80 -12.92 -4.66 3.03
N LEU A 81 -11.60 -4.71 3.30
CA LEU A 81 -10.65 -3.88 2.58
C LEU A 81 -10.57 -4.27 1.09
N ALA A 82 -10.27 -3.29 0.25
CA ALA A 82 -9.95 -3.51 -1.15
C ALA A 82 -8.70 -4.42 -1.32
N PRO A 83 -8.52 -5.07 -2.50
CA PRO A 83 -7.43 -6.02 -2.73
C PRO A 83 -6.02 -5.47 -2.47
N GLU A 84 -5.72 -4.23 -2.92
CA GLU A 84 -4.37 -3.65 -2.76
C GLU A 84 -4.01 -3.37 -1.30
N PRO A 85 -4.84 -2.72 -0.45
CA PRO A 85 -4.58 -2.65 0.99
C PRO A 85 -4.36 -4.01 1.65
N LYS A 86 -5.12 -5.04 1.29
CA LYS A 86 -4.91 -6.41 1.82
C LYS A 86 -3.52 -6.95 1.50
N LYS A 87 -3.05 -6.70 0.28
CA LYS A 87 -1.70 -7.08 -0.18
C LYS A 87 -0.62 -6.34 0.60
N ASP A 88 -0.82 -5.03 0.84
CA ASP A 88 0.10 -4.21 1.64
C ASP A 88 0.23 -4.76 3.06
N TYR A 89 -0.89 -5.07 3.75
CA TYR A 89 -0.86 -5.67 5.09
C TYR A 89 -0.08 -7.00 5.11
N ARG A 90 -0.28 -7.88 4.13
CA ARG A 90 0.46 -9.15 4.02
C ARG A 90 1.95 -8.92 3.80
N GLN A 91 2.33 -7.86 3.10
CA GLN A 91 3.74 -7.50 2.90
C GLN A 91 4.34 -6.90 4.17
N HIS A 92 3.65 -5.94 4.82
CA HIS A 92 4.11 -5.30 6.05
C HIS A 92 4.22 -6.28 7.20
N GLN A 93 3.33 -7.28 7.28
CA GLN A 93 3.35 -8.36 8.26
C GLN A 93 4.72 -9.01 8.37
N LYS A 94 5.40 -9.26 7.26
CA LYS A 94 6.68 -9.98 7.24
C LYS A 94 7.73 -9.28 8.10
N ALA A 95 7.94 -7.98 7.88
CA ALA A 95 8.93 -7.20 8.63
C ALA A 95 8.50 -6.96 10.09
N LEU A 96 7.24 -6.64 10.30
CA LEU A 96 6.70 -6.32 11.63
C LEU A 96 6.69 -7.55 12.54
N LEU A 97 6.24 -8.71 12.06
CA LEU A 97 6.19 -9.91 12.88
C LEU A 97 7.57 -10.56 13.08
N MET A 98 8.53 -10.31 12.20
CA MET A 98 9.92 -10.71 12.43
C MET A 98 10.48 -10.05 13.70
N VAL A 99 10.13 -8.77 13.94
CA VAL A 99 10.63 -8.00 15.09
C VAL A 99 9.72 -8.15 16.31
N PHE A 100 8.43 -7.95 16.15
CA PHE A 100 7.48 -7.84 17.27
C PHE A 100 6.64 -9.10 17.49
N GLY A 101 6.59 -10.03 16.54
CA GLY A 101 5.59 -11.10 16.53
C GLY A 101 5.52 -11.95 17.80
N LYS A 102 6.66 -12.23 18.42
CA LYS A 102 6.75 -13.04 19.65
C LYS A 102 6.60 -12.21 20.94
N VAL A 103 6.57 -10.88 20.84
CA VAL A 103 6.45 -9.99 21.99
C VAL A 103 4.99 -9.96 22.44
N LEU A 104 4.75 -9.88 23.75
CA LEU A 104 3.42 -9.59 24.29
C LEU A 104 2.96 -8.22 23.77
N ALA A 105 1.74 -8.14 23.26
CA ALA A 105 1.26 -6.92 22.61
C ALA A 105 1.28 -5.71 23.56
N ASP A 106 0.91 -5.90 24.83
CA ASP A 106 0.96 -4.85 25.85
C ASP A 106 2.38 -4.46 26.30
N ASN A 107 3.40 -5.26 25.98
CA ASN A 107 4.78 -5.00 26.36
C ASN A 107 5.57 -4.26 25.26
N VAL A 108 4.98 -4.05 24.09
CA VAL A 108 5.60 -3.23 23.06
C VAL A 108 5.54 -1.77 23.45
N LYS A 109 6.71 -1.14 23.54
CA LYS A 109 6.86 0.27 23.93
C LYS A 109 7.06 1.18 22.73
N THR A 110 6.67 2.45 22.87
CA THR A 110 6.81 3.48 21.82
C THR A 110 8.27 3.65 21.35
N GLU A 111 9.23 3.57 22.28
CA GLU A 111 10.65 3.63 21.94
C GLU A 111 11.10 2.48 21.03
N GLN A 112 10.56 1.28 21.24
CA GLN A 112 10.88 0.12 20.39
C GLN A 112 10.32 0.29 18.98
N VAL A 113 9.10 0.85 18.86
CA VAL A 113 8.52 1.21 17.57
C VAL A 113 9.37 2.28 16.89
N ARG A 114 9.89 3.28 17.62
CA ARG A 114 10.80 4.31 17.08
C ARG A 114 12.09 3.68 16.55
N ILE A 115 12.73 2.80 17.33
CA ILE A 115 13.96 2.08 16.92
C ILE A 115 13.70 1.27 15.64
N PHE A 116 12.55 0.58 15.55
CA PHE A 116 12.16 -0.13 14.33
C PHE A 116 12.05 0.83 13.14
N MET A 117 11.36 1.96 13.33
CA MET A 117 11.21 2.99 12.30
C MET A 117 12.56 3.53 11.82
N ASP A 118 13.49 3.80 12.76
CA ASP A 118 14.80 4.34 12.41
C ASP A 118 15.60 3.36 11.54
N LYS A 119 15.62 2.09 11.91
CA LYS A 119 16.28 1.03 11.11
C LYS A 119 15.65 0.86 9.74
N ARG A 120 14.30 0.79 9.68
CA ARG A 120 13.60 0.66 8.39
C ARG A 120 13.72 1.91 7.53
N GLY A 121 13.80 3.09 8.14
CA GLY A 121 13.96 4.37 7.47
C GLY A 121 15.27 4.52 6.73
N LEU A 122 16.35 3.83 7.17
CA LEU A 122 17.63 3.77 6.44
C LEU A 122 17.46 3.08 5.08
N GLU A 123 16.60 2.07 4.99
CA GLU A 123 16.31 1.39 3.73
C GLU A 123 15.26 2.18 2.90
N SER A 124 14.15 2.57 3.52
CA SER A 124 13.05 3.27 2.86
C SER A 124 12.14 3.98 3.85
N LYS A 125 12.21 5.31 3.92
CA LYS A 125 11.33 6.16 4.74
C LYS A 125 9.85 5.94 4.43
N THR A 126 9.51 5.78 3.15
CA THR A 126 8.14 5.55 2.70
C THR A 126 7.60 4.22 3.23
N ARG A 127 8.37 3.14 3.09
CA ARG A 127 7.99 1.81 3.57
C ARG A 127 7.85 1.80 5.09
N ALA A 128 8.81 2.39 5.82
CA ALA A 128 8.73 2.53 7.27
C ALA A 128 7.44 3.24 7.71
N ASN A 129 7.07 4.34 7.05
CA ASN A 129 5.83 5.06 7.33
C ASN A 129 4.56 4.21 7.09
N HIS A 130 4.56 3.37 6.06
CA HIS A 130 3.44 2.47 5.76
C HIS A 130 3.36 1.33 6.78
N GLU A 131 4.50 0.73 7.15
CA GLU A 131 4.58 -0.32 8.18
C GLU A 131 4.09 0.21 9.54
N LEU A 132 4.52 1.43 9.95
CA LEU A 132 4.00 2.10 11.15
C LEU A 132 2.49 2.29 11.10
N ALA A 133 1.96 2.75 9.97
CA ALA A 133 0.52 2.97 9.82
C ALA A 133 -0.27 1.66 9.95
N SER A 134 0.24 0.56 9.37
CA SER A 134 -0.38 -0.76 9.48
C SER A 134 -0.35 -1.29 10.91
N LEU A 135 0.79 -1.19 11.60
CA LEU A 135 0.92 -1.60 13.00
C LEU A 135 -0.03 -0.79 13.89
N SER A 136 -0.07 0.53 13.69
CA SER A 136 -0.95 1.42 14.44
C SER A 136 -2.43 1.07 14.27
N ARG A 137 -2.84 0.70 13.05
CA ARG A 137 -4.22 0.29 12.78
C ARG A 137 -4.57 -1.02 13.46
N VAL A 138 -3.68 -2.01 13.44
CA VAL A 138 -3.86 -3.29 14.12
C VAL A 138 -4.00 -3.10 15.63
N TYR A 139 -3.15 -2.27 16.22
CA TYR A 139 -3.25 -1.93 17.64
C TYR A 139 -4.49 -1.11 17.97
N GLY A 140 -4.89 -0.17 17.12
CA GLY A 140 -6.15 0.57 17.28
C GLY A 140 -7.36 -0.36 17.30
N TRP A 141 -7.44 -1.27 16.35
CA TRP A 141 -8.47 -2.30 16.29
C TRP A 141 -8.49 -3.20 17.53
N GLY A 142 -7.30 -3.59 18.01
CA GLY A 142 -7.17 -4.40 19.23
C GLY A 142 -7.55 -3.65 20.50
N TYR A 143 -7.24 -2.36 20.57
CA TYR A 143 -7.61 -1.49 21.68
C TYR A 143 -9.13 -1.31 21.80
N GLU A 144 -9.81 -1.06 20.68
CA GLU A 144 -11.28 -0.94 20.63
C GLU A 144 -12.01 -2.20 21.14
N ARG A 145 -11.36 -3.35 21.12
CA ARG A 145 -11.90 -4.66 21.51
C ARG A 145 -11.36 -5.17 22.86
N GLY A 146 -10.56 -4.35 23.55
CA GLY A 146 -9.98 -4.71 24.84
C GLY A 146 -8.88 -5.78 24.76
N TYR A 147 -8.35 -6.08 23.57
CA TYR A 147 -7.26 -7.05 23.41
C TYR A 147 -5.91 -6.50 23.84
N VAL A 148 -5.75 -5.19 23.82
CA VAL A 148 -4.56 -4.46 24.26
C VAL A 148 -4.97 -3.19 25.01
N LYS A 149 -4.11 -2.76 25.95
CA LYS A 149 -4.38 -1.60 26.82
C LYS A 149 -4.08 -0.26 26.15
N ASN A 150 -3.16 -0.24 25.19
CA ASN A 150 -2.77 0.98 24.48
C ASN A 150 -2.27 0.67 23.06
N ASN A 151 -1.99 1.73 22.30
CA ASN A 151 -1.37 1.65 20.99
C ASN A 151 0.03 2.27 21.05
N PRO A 152 1.12 1.47 21.02
CA PRO A 152 2.50 1.94 21.14
C PRO A 152 2.96 2.80 19.93
N CYS A 153 2.19 2.83 18.85
CA CYS A 153 2.49 3.66 17.69
C CYS A 153 2.03 5.11 17.85
N LYS A 154 1.16 5.39 18.85
CA LYS A 154 0.74 6.77 19.15
C LYS A 154 1.96 7.59 19.59
N GLY A 155 2.12 8.79 19.02
CA GLY A 155 3.26 9.67 19.27
C GLY A 155 4.52 9.37 18.46
N VAL A 156 4.60 8.25 17.75
CA VAL A 156 5.72 7.97 16.84
C VAL A 156 5.59 8.81 15.57
N ARG A 157 6.50 9.76 15.37
CA ARG A 157 6.50 10.63 14.19
C ARG A 157 6.88 9.87 12.94
N LYS A 158 6.13 10.08 11.86
CA LYS A 158 6.47 9.62 10.52
C LYS A 158 7.67 10.41 9.97
N PHE A 159 8.43 9.79 9.08
CA PHE A 159 9.42 10.51 8.31
C PHE A 159 8.74 11.49 7.35
N SER A 160 9.29 12.69 7.25
CA SER A 160 8.90 13.63 6.20
C SER A 160 9.35 13.08 4.84
N LEU A 161 8.44 13.10 3.88
CA LEU A 161 8.70 12.69 2.50
C LEU A 161 8.57 13.92 1.61
N LYS A 162 9.56 14.15 0.77
CA LYS A 162 9.48 15.22 -0.24
C LYS A 162 8.44 14.82 -1.29
N ALA A 163 7.52 15.71 -1.59
CA ALA A 163 6.61 15.55 -2.70
C ALA A 163 7.39 15.48 -4.02
N ARG A 164 6.86 14.71 -4.97
CA ARG A 164 7.43 14.65 -6.31
C ARG A 164 7.09 15.93 -7.08
N THR A 165 8.10 16.61 -7.61
CA THR A 165 7.96 17.90 -8.29
C THR A 165 8.28 17.85 -9.79
N VAL A 166 8.59 16.67 -10.33
CA VAL A 166 8.98 16.50 -11.74
C VAL A 166 7.82 16.90 -12.65
N TYR A 167 8.05 17.86 -13.53
CA TYR A 167 7.21 18.23 -14.66
C TYR A 167 7.81 17.67 -15.95
N ILE A 168 7.00 17.05 -16.80
CA ILE A 168 7.43 16.57 -18.13
C ILE A 168 7.28 17.72 -19.11
N THR A 169 8.36 18.17 -19.73
CA THR A 169 8.27 19.23 -20.76
C THR A 169 7.61 18.70 -22.05
N ASP A 170 7.21 19.62 -22.94
CA ASP A 170 6.60 19.23 -24.21
C ASP A 170 7.57 18.44 -25.09
N GLU A 171 8.84 18.82 -25.09
CA GLU A 171 9.92 18.14 -25.80
C GLU A 171 10.14 16.73 -25.28
N GLN A 172 10.18 16.56 -23.94
CA GLN A 172 10.31 15.25 -23.31
C GLN A 172 9.11 14.36 -23.60
N TYR A 173 7.89 14.93 -23.54
CA TYR A 173 6.67 14.20 -23.86
C TYR A 173 6.69 13.73 -25.31
N ALA A 174 6.99 14.63 -26.25
CA ALA A 174 7.08 14.32 -27.67
C ALA A 174 8.14 13.27 -27.99
N ALA A 175 9.32 13.38 -27.38
CA ALA A 175 10.42 12.42 -27.54
C ALA A 175 10.00 11.00 -27.08
N ILE A 176 9.37 10.87 -25.90
CA ILE A 176 8.87 9.58 -25.41
C ILE A 176 7.74 9.05 -26.29
N TYR A 177 6.82 9.93 -26.72
CA TYR A 177 5.68 9.57 -27.58
C TYR A 177 6.16 9.03 -28.95
N ALA A 178 7.23 9.60 -29.52
CA ALA A 178 7.80 9.13 -30.78
C ALA A 178 8.31 7.68 -30.68
N GLU A 179 8.91 7.29 -29.56
CA GLU A 179 9.45 5.96 -29.29
C GLU A 179 8.40 4.98 -28.75
N ALA A 180 7.19 5.45 -28.41
CA ALA A 180 6.15 4.64 -27.79
C ALA A 180 5.43 3.76 -28.84
N ILE A 181 5.16 2.51 -28.45
CA ILE A 181 4.26 1.63 -29.19
C ILE A 181 2.83 2.21 -29.21
N PRO A 182 1.98 1.86 -30.17
CA PRO A 182 0.63 2.46 -30.29
C PRO A 182 -0.19 2.38 -29.00
N GLN A 183 -0.20 1.25 -28.30
CA GLN A 183 -0.94 1.08 -27.06
C GLN A 183 -0.47 2.04 -25.96
N LEU A 184 0.84 2.29 -25.89
CA LEU A 184 1.41 3.25 -24.94
C LEU A 184 1.05 4.68 -25.33
N ARG A 185 1.08 5.04 -26.61
CA ARG A 185 0.64 6.36 -27.12
C ARG A 185 -0.79 6.66 -26.72
N ILE A 186 -1.69 5.70 -26.87
CA ILE A 186 -3.09 5.82 -26.45
C ILE A 186 -3.18 6.08 -24.95
N ALA A 187 -2.46 5.31 -24.15
CA ALA A 187 -2.43 5.48 -22.69
C ALA A 187 -1.88 6.85 -22.27
N MET A 188 -0.83 7.33 -22.94
CA MET A 188 -0.25 8.65 -22.70
C MET A 188 -1.27 9.77 -22.99
N GLU A 189 -1.94 9.71 -24.13
CA GLU A 189 -2.93 10.72 -24.52
C GLU A 189 -4.13 10.75 -23.58
N ILE A 190 -4.70 9.60 -23.23
CA ILE A 190 -5.84 9.54 -22.29
C ILE A 190 -5.40 10.06 -20.91
N SER A 191 -4.21 9.65 -20.41
CA SER A 191 -3.70 10.13 -19.13
C SER A 191 -3.48 11.64 -19.10
N TYR A 192 -2.95 12.22 -20.18
CA TYR A 192 -2.68 13.64 -20.34
C TYR A 192 -3.96 14.45 -20.49
N LEU A 193 -4.76 14.14 -21.50
CA LEU A 193 -5.95 14.92 -21.89
C LEU A 193 -7.10 14.82 -20.88
N CYS A 194 -7.19 13.71 -20.15
CA CYS A 194 -8.25 13.48 -19.15
C CYS A 194 -7.77 13.63 -17.70
N ALA A 195 -6.50 13.95 -17.47
CA ALA A 195 -5.87 13.88 -16.14
C ALA A 195 -6.15 12.55 -15.42
N ALA A 196 -6.17 11.44 -16.17
CA ALA A 196 -6.51 10.11 -15.66
C ALA A 196 -5.30 9.41 -15.01
N ARG A 197 -5.53 8.65 -13.93
CA ARG A 197 -4.48 7.80 -13.34
C ARG A 197 -4.27 6.56 -14.21
N LEU A 198 -3.06 5.99 -14.13
CA LEU A 198 -2.73 4.74 -14.83
C LEU A 198 -3.80 3.65 -14.65
N GLY A 199 -4.26 3.44 -13.41
CA GLY A 199 -5.29 2.43 -13.13
C GLY A 199 -6.61 2.74 -13.84
N ASP A 200 -7.04 3.99 -13.85
CA ASP A 200 -8.28 4.42 -14.49
C ASP A 200 -8.17 4.27 -16.04
N VAL A 201 -7.00 4.59 -16.61
CA VAL A 201 -6.71 4.40 -18.04
C VAL A 201 -6.77 2.93 -18.46
N LEU A 202 -6.26 2.02 -17.64
CA LEU A 202 -6.23 0.57 -17.93
C LEU A 202 -7.57 -0.13 -17.71
N GLU A 203 -8.46 0.47 -16.92
CA GLU A 203 -9.82 -0.06 -16.70
C GLU A 203 -10.83 0.48 -17.71
N LEU A 204 -10.45 1.44 -18.57
CA LEU A 204 -11.35 2.03 -19.57
C LEU A 204 -11.81 0.98 -20.57
N LYS A 205 -13.13 0.86 -20.73
CA LYS A 205 -13.79 -0.08 -21.63
C LYS A 205 -14.41 0.62 -22.83
N TRP A 206 -14.68 -0.11 -23.89
CA TRP A 206 -15.35 0.44 -25.09
C TRP A 206 -16.76 0.97 -24.79
N GLN A 207 -17.47 0.38 -23.82
CA GLN A 207 -18.77 0.88 -23.36
C GLN A 207 -18.70 2.26 -22.70
N ASP A 208 -17.53 2.69 -22.22
CA ASP A 208 -17.32 3.98 -21.59
C ASP A 208 -17.05 5.09 -22.63
N ILE A 209 -16.91 4.70 -23.89
CA ILE A 209 -16.75 5.63 -25.02
C ILE A 209 -18.15 6.06 -25.51
N MET A 210 -18.57 7.25 -25.08
CA MET A 210 -19.91 7.77 -25.28
C MET A 210 -19.93 8.87 -26.35
N ASP A 211 -21.11 9.25 -26.85
CA ASP A 211 -21.28 10.34 -27.85
C ASP A 211 -20.72 11.68 -27.36
N LYS A 212 -20.92 12.01 -26.06
CA LYS A 212 -20.46 13.26 -25.44
C LYS A 212 -19.01 13.26 -25.03
N GLY A 213 -18.35 12.08 -24.90
CA GLY A 213 -16.98 11.99 -24.39
C GLY A 213 -16.65 10.62 -23.82
N ILE A 214 -15.64 10.57 -23.00
CA ILE A 214 -15.18 9.36 -22.31
C ILE A 214 -15.65 9.40 -20.85
N TYR A 215 -16.43 8.40 -20.42
CA TYR A 215 -16.76 8.21 -19.01
C TYR A 215 -15.57 7.63 -18.26
N ILE A 216 -15.19 8.28 -17.17
CA ILE A 216 -14.11 7.84 -16.28
C ILE A 216 -14.61 7.84 -14.84
N GLU A 217 -14.63 6.67 -14.22
CA GLU A 217 -14.81 6.52 -12.79
C GLU A 217 -13.43 6.28 -12.13
N GLN A 218 -13.03 7.19 -11.25
CA GLN A 218 -11.74 7.10 -10.61
C GLN A 218 -11.74 6.02 -9.54
N ASN A 219 -11.05 4.91 -9.73
CA ASN A 219 -10.97 3.77 -8.82
C ASN A 219 -10.59 4.15 -7.38
N LYS A 220 -9.74 5.16 -7.21
CA LYS A 220 -9.25 5.58 -5.89
C LYS A 220 -10.24 6.45 -5.11
N THR A 221 -11.07 7.22 -5.77
CA THR A 221 -11.91 8.26 -5.15
C THR A 221 -13.39 8.09 -5.39
N GLY A 222 -13.80 7.22 -6.32
CA GLY A 222 -15.18 7.05 -6.77
C GLY A 222 -15.73 8.25 -7.55
N THR A 223 -14.88 9.20 -7.93
CA THR A 223 -15.32 10.38 -8.71
C THR A 223 -15.65 9.97 -10.13
N LYS A 224 -16.84 10.34 -10.59
CA LYS A 224 -17.37 10.04 -11.92
C LYS A 224 -17.37 11.29 -12.77
N GLN A 225 -16.83 11.21 -13.98
CA GLN A 225 -16.76 12.33 -14.92
C GLN A 225 -16.93 11.86 -16.37
N ILE A 226 -17.54 12.67 -17.19
CA ILE A 226 -17.45 12.53 -18.66
C ILE A 226 -16.43 13.56 -19.15
N LYS A 227 -15.37 13.10 -19.77
CA LYS A 227 -14.36 13.94 -20.42
C LYS A 227 -14.80 14.24 -21.84
N GLU A 228 -15.13 15.49 -22.10
CA GLU A 228 -15.63 15.93 -23.41
C GLU A 228 -14.62 15.65 -24.52
N TRP A 229 -15.14 15.46 -25.71
CA TRP A 229 -14.32 15.23 -26.89
C TRP A 229 -13.52 16.47 -27.27
N SER A 230 -12.22 16.30 -27.39
CA SER A 230 -11.35 17.18 -28.17
C SER A 230 -10.89 16.47 -29.45
N PRO A 231 -10.44 17.19 -30.48
CA PRO A 231 -9.91 16.58 -31.71
C PRO A 231 -8.78 15.58 -31.40
N ARG A 232 -7.87 15.94 -30.48
CA ARG A 232 -6.73 15.11 -30.09
C ARG A 232 -7.18 13.83 -29.34
N LEU A 233 -8.18 13.93 -28.47
CA LEU A 233 -8.74 12.77 -27.77
C LEU A 233 -9.46 11.82 -28.75
N ARG A 234 -10.18 12.35 -29.74
CA ARG A 234 -10.79 11.53 -30.80
C ARG A 234 -9.74 10.78 -31.60
N THR A 235 -8.64 11.44 -31.98
CA THR A 235 -7.51 10.80 -32.68
C THR A 235 -6.91 9.65 -31.86
N ALA A 236 -6.73 9.83 -30.55
CA ALA A 236 -6.21 8.78 -29.66
C ALA A 236 -7.17 7.56 -29.60
N ILE A 237 -8.48 7.79 -29.52
CA ILE A 237 -9.46 6.69 -29.52
C ILE A 237 -9.59 6.04 -30.92
N GLN A 238 -9.46 6.80 -31.99
CA GLN A 238 -9.39 6.21 -33.33
C GLN A 238 -8.16 5.33 -33.52
N LEU A 239 -6.99 5.75 -33.02
CA LEU A 239 -5.81 4.91 -32.97
C LEU A 239 -6.06 3.63 -32.16
N ALA A 240 -6.76 3.74 -31.01
CA ALA A 240 -7.13 2.58 -30.21
C ALA A 240 -7.99 1.60 -30.99
N ARG A 241 -8.97 2.06 -31.76
CA ARG A 241 -9.81 1.21 -32.63
C ARG A 241 -8.99 0.46 -33.67
N ASN A 242 -8.00 1.14 -34.28
CA ASN A 242 -7.18 0.55 -35.34
C ASN A 242 -6.19 -0.52 -34.82
N VAL A 243 -5.76 -0.45 -33.56
CA VAL A 243 -4.78 -1.39 -32.98
C VAL A 243 -5.40 -2.39 -32.01
N SER A 244 -6.67 -2.24 -31.68
CA SER A 244 -7.37 -3.10 -30.75
C SER A 244 -7.78 -4.42 -31.40
N SER A 245 -7.70 -5.51 -30.63
CA SER A 245 -8.35 -6.76 -31.00
C SER A 245 -9.87 -6.62 -30.83
N CYS A 246 -10.65 -7.01 -31.83
CA CYS A 246 -12.12 -6.91 -31.84
C CYS A 246 -12.84 -7.64 -30.69
N THR A 247 -12.15 -8.54 -29.99
CA THR A 247 -12.72 -9.38 -28.91
C THR A 247 -12.48 -8.83 -27.51
N CYS A 248 -11.68 -7.76 -27.35
CA CYS A 248 -11.33 -7.23 -26.04
C CYS A 248 -12.27 -6.12 -25.61
N GLU A 249 -12.82 -6.18 -24.40
CA GLU A 249 -13.68 -5.12 -23.85
C GLU A 249 -12.92 -3.84 -23.47
N TYR A 250 -11.59 -3.93 -23.23
CA TYR A 250 -10.75 -2.80 -22.82
C TYR A 250 -10.22 -2.01 -24.00
N VAL A 251 -10.21 -0.68 -23.88
CA VAL A 251 -9.67 0.24 -24.91
C VAL A 251 -8.17 0.01 -25.11
N ILE A 252 -7.44 -0.26 -24.04
CA ILE A 252 -6.01 -0.60 -24.09
C ILE A 252 -5.85 -2.08 -23.82
N ASN A 253 -5.46 -2.81 -24.84
CA ASN A 253 -5.28 -4.25 -24.78
C ASN A 253 -3.93 -4.69 -25.38
N THR A 254 -3.53 -5.91 -25.09
CA THR A 254 -2.34 -6.53 -25.69
C THR A 254 -2.64 -6.92 -27.14
N THR A 255 -1.60 -7.14 -27.93
CA THR A 255 -1.74 -7.64 -29.33
C THR A 255 -2.50 -8.97 -29.43
N LYS A 256 -2.59 -9.72 -28.32
CA LYS A 256 -3.35 -10.97 -28.21
C LYS A 256 -4.78 -10.77 -27.68
N GLY A 257 -5.25 -9.52 -27.54
CA GLY A 257 -6.57 -9.20 -27.03
C GLY A 257 -6.75 -9.34 -25.51
N GLY A 258 -5.69 -9.48 -24.73
CA GLY A 258 -5.76 -9.55 -23.28
C GLY A 258 -5.68 -8.18 -22.60
N LYS A 259 -6.22 -8.08 -21.38
CA LYS A 259 -6.11 -6.87 -20.54
C LYS A 259 -4.65 -6.52 -20.27
N VAL A 260 -4.29 -5.24 -20.41
CA VAL A 260 -2.97 -4.72 -20.04
C VAL A 260 -2.93 -4.44 -18.54
N ILE A 261 -1.94 -4.97 -17.84
CA ILE A 261 -1.71 -4.69 -16.42
C ILE A 261 -0.70 -3.55 -16.23
N ALA A 262 -0.74 -2.88 -15.08
CA ALA A 262 0.14 -1.75 -14.77
C ALA A 262 1.65 -2.08 -14.94
N LYS A 263 2.08 -3.29 -14.63
CA LYS A 263 3.47 -3.73 -14.82
C LYS A 263 3.87 -3.72 -16.30
N THR A 264 3.00 -4.22 -17.18
CA THR A 264 3.23 -4.26 -18.63
C THR A 264 3.35 -2.85 -19.20
N LEU A 265 2.41 -1.96 -18.85
CA LEU A 265 2.44 -0.57 -19.33
C LEU A 265 3.67 0.17 -18.81
N ASN A 266 4.04 0.00 -17.54
CA ASN A 266 5.27 0.60 -17.00
C ASN A 266 6.55 0.07 -17.70
N ASN A 267 6.56 -1.19 -18.15
CA ASN A 267 7.67 -1.72 -18.95
C ASN A 267 7.73 -1.02 -20.32
N TRP A 268 6.61 -0.87 -21.02
CA TRP A 268 6.55 -0.14 -22.29
C TRP A 268 7.00 1.32 -22.12
N TRP A 269 6.52 1.99 -21.07
CA TRP A 269 6.95 3.34 -20.73
C TRP A 269 8.46 3.43 -20.51
N ASN A 270 9.03 2.53 -19.72
CA ASN A 270 10.45 2.55 -19.43
C ASN A 270 11.31 2.27 -20.69
N GLN A 271 10.83 1.41 -21.59
CA GLN A 271 11.50 1.16 -22.88
C GLN A 271 11.47 2.41 -23.77
N ALA A 272 10.30 3.00 -24.00
CA ALA A 272 10.15 4.22 -24.80
C ALA A 272 10.94 5.39 -24.22
N LYS A 273 10.87 5.59 -22.89
CA LYS A 273 11.62 6.62 -22.21
C LYS A 273 13.13 6.46 -22.38
N ARG A 274 13.67 5.25 -22.19
CA ARG A 274 15.12 4.98 -22.38
C ARG A 274 15.57 5.23 -23.83
N ALA A 275 14.77 4.83 -24.81
CA ALA A 275 15.07 5.10 -26.22
C ALA A 275 15.08 6.61 -26.49
N ALA A 276 14.12 7.36 -25.94
CA ALA A 276 14.09 8.82 -26.07
C ALA A 276 15.28 9.49 -25.36
N GLU A 277 15.62 9.06 -24.13
CA GLU A 277 16.78 9.55 -23.38
C GLU A 277 18.10 9.31 -24.12
N GLN A 278 18.25 8.17 -24.78
CA GLN A 278 19.43 7.86 -25.63
C GLN A 278 19.53 8.79 -26.82
N LYS A 279 18.42 9.11 -27.49
CA LYS A 279 18.40 10.01 -28.66
C LYS A 279 18.66 11.47 -28.26
N VAL A 280 18.12 11.91 -27.12
CA VAL A 280 18.25 13.30 -26.64
C VAL A 280 19.54 13.49 -25.85
N GLY A 281 20.16 12.44 -25.32
CA GLY A 281 21.42 12.48 -24.57
C GLY A 281 21.30 12.87 -23.11
N VAL A 282 20.09 13.04 -22.57
CA VAL A 282 19.86 13.43 -21.15
C VAL A 282 18.77 12.58 -20.50
N PRO A 283 18.90 12.24 -19.20
CA PRO A 283 17.86 11.53 -18.46
C PRO A 283 16.68 12.44 -18.13
N PHE A 284 15.45 11.93 -18.25
CA PHE A 284 14.25 12.73 -18.02
C PHE A 284 13.72 12.67 -16.57
N GLY A 285 14.10 11.66 -15.80
CA GLY A 285 13.71 11.52 -14.40
C GLY A 285 12.19 11.34 -14.15
N CYS A 286 11.38 11.25 -15.20
CA CYS A 286 9.92 11.13 -15.13
C CYS A 286 9.43 9.68 -15.12
N ASN A 287 8.22 9.48 -14.64
CA ASN A 287 7.49 8.22 -14.74
C ASN A 287 6.11 8.45 -15.38
N PHE A 288 5.40 7.37 -15.74
CA PHE A 288 4.09 7.49 -16.40
C PHE A 288 3.07 8.32 -15.60
N HIS A 289 3.10 8.23 -14.26
CA HIS A 289 2.16 8.98 -13.41
C HIS A 289 2.36 10.50 -13.50
N ASP A 290 3.54 10.96 -13.89
CA ASP A 290 3.82 12.39 -14.05
C ASP A 290 3.09 12.99 -15.27
N ILE A 291 2.58 12.16 -16.21
CA ILE A 291 1.73 12.59 -17.33
C ILE A 291 0.43 13.23 -16.79
N LYS A 292 -0.20 12.61 -15.76
CA LYS A 292 -1.36 13.23 -15.10
C LYS A 292 -1.02 14.60 -14.53
N ALA A 293 0.14 14.73 -13.92
CA ALA A 293 0.60 16.01 -13.37
C ALA A 293 0.84 17.03 -14.49
N LYS A 294 1.42 16.60 -15.61
CA LYS A 294 1.57 17.46 -16.81
C LYS A 294 0.20 17.95 -17.30
N GLY A 295 -0.78 17.06 -17.48
CA GLY A 295 -2.12 17.43 -17.93
C GLY A 295 -2.79 18.45 -17.00
N ILE A 296 -2.65 18.30 -15.67
CA ILE A 296 -3.18 19.26 -14.69
C ILE A 296 -2.40 20.59 -14.72
N SER A 297 -1.08 20.54 -14.87
CA SER A 297 -0.24 21.74 -14.93
C SER A 297 -0.51 22.57 -16.18
N ASP A 298 -0.74 21.92 -17.32
CA ASP A 298 -0.97 22.56 -18.62
C ASP A 298 -2.41 23.04 -18.81
N TYR A 299 -3.36 22.49 -18.01
CA TYR A 299 -4.75 22.94 -18.06
C TYR A 299 -4.84 24.40 -17.60
N GLU A 300 -5.41 25.26 -18.44
CA GLU A 300 -5.60 26.69 -18.16
C GLU A 300 -6.76 26.90 -17.18
N GLY A 301 -6.60 27.84 -16.26
CA GLY A 301 -7.62 28.20 -15.28
C GLY A 301 -7.11 28.23 -13.85
N SER A 302 -8.02 28.52 -12.94
CA SER A 302 -7.77 28.58 -11.48
C SER A 302 -7.52 27.20 -10.89
N SER A 303 -7.07 27.13 -9.63
CA SER A 303 -6.96 25.86 -8.91
C SER A 303 -8.29 25.12 -8.82
N ARG A 304 -9.41 25.87 -8.77
CA ARG A 304 -10.76 25.32 -8.78
C ARG A 304 -11.10 24.64 -10.12
N ASP A 305 -10.76 25.30 -11.24
CA ASP A 305 -10.97 24.73 -12.58
C ASP A 305 -10.14 23.47 -12.78
N LYS A 306 -8.88 23.49 -12.35
CA LYS A 306 -7.98 22.32 -12.34
C LYS A 306 -8.52 21.20 -11.43
N GLN A 307 -9.17 21.53 -10.32
CA GLN A 307 -9.82 20.56 -9.44
C GLN A 307 -10.98 19.87 -10.15
N ILE A 308 -11.85 20.64 -10.80
CA ILE A 308 -12.98 20.12 -11.59
C ILE A 308 -12.44 19.25 -12.72
N PHE A 309 -11.47 19.76 -13.49
CA PHE A 309 -10.84 19.01 -14.58
C PHE A 309 -10.26 17.66 -14.12
N SER A 310 -9.51 17.64 -13.04
CA SER A 310 -8.79 16.44 -12.58
C SER A 310 -9.61 15.52 -11.68
N GLY A 311 -10.79 15.97 -11.21
CA GLY A 311 -11.67 15.24 -10.31
C GLY A 311 -11.08 15.01 -8.91
N HIS A 312 -10.19 15.89 -8.42
CA HIS A 312 -9.69 15.84 -7.05
C HIS A 312 -10.74 16.35 -6.06
N LYS A 313 -10.76 15.77 -4.85
CA LYS A 313 -11.72 16.16 -3.80
C LYS A 313 -11.45 17.55 -3.22
N THR A 314 -10.19 18.00 -3.22
CA THR A 314 -9.78 19.30 -2.67
C THR A 314 -8.77 20.00 -3.58
N GLU A 315 -8.75 21.33 -3.54
CA GLU A 315 -7.76 22.13 -4.28
C GLU A 315 -6.33 21.86 -3.79
N ASN A 316 -6.11 21.62 -2.51
CA ASN A 316 -4.80 21.26 -1.97
C ASN A 316 -4.21 20.00 -2.62
N GLN A 317 -5.06 19.04 -3.04
CA GLN A 317 -4.59 17.88 -3.79
C GLN A 317 -4.15 18.24 -5.21
N VAL A 318 -4.78 19.25 -5.83
CA VAL A 318 -4.42 19.73 -7.17
C VAL A 318 -3.04 20.38 -7.15
N LEU A 319 -2.73 21.20 -6.12
CA LEU A 319 -1.45 21.89 -5.98
C LEU A 319 -0.23 20.93 -6.00
N ILE A 320 -0.40 19.69 -5.55
CA ILE A 320 0.65 18.64 -5.63
C ILE A 320 0.93 18.25 -7.08
N TYR A 321 -0.04 18.40 -7.97
CA TYR A 321 0.04 18.03 -9.39
C TYR A 321 0.31 19.23 -10.32
N ASP A 322 0.06 20.47 -9.88
CA ASP A 322 0.37 21.68 -10.63
C ASP A 322 1.86 22.02 -10.46
N ARG A 323 2.69 21.50 -11.37
CA ARG A 323 4.16 21.49 -11.24
C ARG A 323 4.88 22.37 -12.25
N LYS A 324 4.15 22.94 -13.22
CA LYS A 324 4.71 23.86 -14.23
C LYS A 324 5.12 25.15 -13.56
N THR A 325 6.35 25.59 -13.79
CA THR A 325 6.81 26.92 -13.34
C THR A 325 5.99 27.99 -14.02
N LYS A 326 5.36 28.87 -13.22
CA LYS A 326 4.53 29.96 -13.71
C LYS A 326 5.41 31.17 -13.99
N ILE A 327 5.19 31.80 -15.13
CA ILE A 327 5.71 33.14 -15.42
C ILE A 327 4.75 34.14 -14.79
N THR A 328 5.25 34.94 -13.87
CA THR A 328 4.45 35.98 -13.17
C THR A 328 4.99 37.34 -13.55
N PRO A 329 4.12 38.36 -13.68
CA PRO A 329 4.57 39.72 -13.89
C PRO A 329 5.37 40.22 -12.69
N THR A 330 6.36 41.05 -12.93
CA THR A 330 7.11 41.77 -11.90
C THR A 330 6.36 43.03 -11.47
N LEU A 331 6.66 43.52 -10.27
CA LEU A 331 6.20 44.83 -9.83
C LEU A 331 6.96 45.91 -10.62
N ASP A 332 6.24 46.72 -11.40
CA ASP A 332 6.79 47.86 -12.13
C ASP A 332 6.31 49.14 -11.44
N LEU A 333 7.09 49.57 -10.44
CA LEU A 333 6.90 50.84 -9.77
C LEU A 333 8.12 51.74 -10.03
N PRO A 334 7.92 53.07 -10.29
CA PRO A 334 9.04 53.97 -10.45
C PRO A 334 9.84 54.07 -9.15
N LEU A 335 11.15 54.15 -9.31
CA LEU A 335 12.08 54.43 -8.19
C LEU A 335 11.70 55.74 -7.51
N VAL A 336 11.29 55.69 -6.24
CA VAL A 336 11.12 56.90 -5.42
C VAL A 336 12.50 57.37 -5.02
N VAL A 337 13.05 58.30 -5.79
CA VAL A 337 14.27 59.04 -5.40
C VAL A 337 13.82 60.12 -4.40
N SER A 338 14.14 59.91 -3.13
CA SER A 338 14.02 60.95 -2.12
C SER A 338 14.98 62.10 -2.49
N LYS A 339 14.38 63.28 -2.70
CA LYS A 339 15.14 64.49 -2.89
C LYS A 339 15.85 64.88 -1.59
#